data_fc8f55aa6111cc5578512da9992985f2
#
_entry.id   fc8f55aa6111cc5578512da9992985f2
#
_cell.length_a   1.000
_cell.length_b   1.000
_cell.length_c   1.000
_cell.angle_alpha   90.00
_cell.angle_beta   90.00
_cell.angle_gamma   90.00
#
_symmetry.space_group_name_H-M   'P 1'
#
loop_
_entity.id
_entity.type
_entity.pdbx_description
1 polymer ?
#
loop_
_entity_poly.entity_id
_entity_poly.type
_entity_poly.pdbx_seq_one_letter_code
_entity_poly.pdbx_strand_id
1 'polypeptide(L)'
;MSDKIIHLTDDSFDTDVLKADGLILVDFWAEWCGPCKMIAPILDEIADEYQGKLTVAKLNIDQNPGTAPKYGIRGIPTLLLFKNGEVAATKVGALSKGQLKEFLDANMA
;
A
#
# COMPACT_ATOMS: atom_id res chain seq x y z
N MET A 1 5.04 -11.49 -10.48
CA MET A 1 4.67 -10.12 -10.07
C MET A 1 3.32 -9.77 -10.70
N SER A 2 2.41 -9.20 -9.92
CA SER A 2 1.09 -8.85 -10.45
C SER A 2 1.17 -7.55 -11.25
N ASP A 3 0.63 -7.55 -12.45
CA ASP A 3 0.50 -6.33 -13.26
C ASP A 3 -0.67 -5.45 -12.81
N LYS A 4 -1.40 -5.88 -11.77
CA LYS A 4 -2.48 -5.12 -11.16
C LYS A 4 -1.98 -4.14 -10.07
N ILE A 5 -0.71 -4.22 -9.70
CA ILE A 5 -0.14 -3.30 -8.73
C ILE A 5 0.28 -2.00 -9.44
N ILE A 6 -0.15 -0.89 -8.89
CA ILE A 6 0.21 0.44 -9.39
C ILE A 6 1.51 0.88 -8.74
N HIS A 7 2.48 1.29 -9.54
CA HIS A 7 3.73 1.86 -9.03
C HIS A 7 3.61 3.38 -9.01
N LEU A 8 3.54 3.93 -7.79
CA LEU A 8 3.32 5.34 -7.56
C LEU A 8 4.62 6.14 -7.61
N THR A 9 4.48 7.42 -7.91
CA THR A 9 5.54 8.41 -7.75
C THR A 9 5.00 9.54 -6.86
N ASP A 10 5.90 10.40 -6.37
CA ASP A 10 5.45 11.59 -5.64
C ASP A 10 4.50 12.43 -6.49
N ASP A 11 4.77 12.52 -7.80
CA ASP A 11 3.94 13.31 -8.72
C ASP A 11 2.59 12.66 -9.01
N SER A 12 2.52 11.33 -9.06
CA SER A 12 1.27 10.63 -9.37
C SER A 12 0.37 10.37 -8.16
N PHE A 13 0.90 10.55 -6.95
CA PHE A 13 0.20 10.16 -5.73
C PHE A 13 -1.16 10.87 -5.57
N ASP A 14 -1.21 12.17 -5.85
CA ASP A 14 -2.44 12.94 -5.73
C ASP A 14 -3.52 12.39 -6.66
N THR A 15 -3.19 12.18 -7.93
CA THR A 15 -4.16 11.68 -8.92
C THR A 15 -4.55 10.23 -8.65
N ASP A 16 -3.56 9.37 -8.37
CA ASP A 16 -3.80 7.92 -8.30
C ASP A 16 -4.35 7.46 -6.97
N VAL A 17 -4.14 8.22 -5.90
CA VAL A 17 -4.59 7.85 -4.55
C VAL A 17 -5.59 8.84 -3.98
N LEU A 18 -5.21 10.12 -3.90
CA LEU A 18 -6.02 11.11 -3.19
C LEU A 18 -7.30 11.47 -3.93
N LYS A 19 -7.29 11.45 -5.25
CA LYS A 19 -8.46 11.74 -6.09
C LYS A 19 -9.19 10.49 -6.56
N ALA A 20 -8.69 9.31 -6.20
CA ALA A 20 -9.31 8.05 -6.59
C ALA A 20 -10.50 7.73 -5.69
N ASP A 21 -11.53 7.16 -6.30
CA ASP A 21 -12.66 6.63 -5.54
C ASP A 21 -12.34 5.23 -5.05
N GLY A 22 -12.92 4.86 -3.90
CA GLY A 22 -12.84 3.51 -3.39
C GLY A 22 -11.61 3.27 -2.52
N LEU A 23 -11.22 2.01 -2.44
CA LEU A 23 -10.18 1.54 -1.52
C LEU A 23 -8.85 1.36 -2.24
N ILE A 24 -7.80 1.96 -1.68
CA ILE A 24 -6.44 1.83 -2.19
C ILE A 24 -5.50 1.49 -1.03
N LEU A 25 -4.80 0.37 -1.15
CA LEU A 25 -3.77 -0.02 -0.19
C LEU A 25 -2.43 0.43 -0.73
N VAL A 26 -1.75 1.30 0.00
CA VAL A 26 -0.43 1.82 -0.40
C VAL A 26 0.66 1.23 0.47
N ASP A 27 1.64 0.58 -0.16
CA ASP A 27 2.82 0.01 0.47
C ASP A 27 4.01 0.95 0.28
N PHE A 28 4.51 1.50 1.37
CA PHE A 28 5.75 2.30 1.38
C PHE A 28 6.93 1.36 1.63
N TRP A 29 7.86 1.29 0.69
CA TRP A 29 8.91 0.28 0.69
C TRP A 29 10.23 0.81 0.14
N ALA A 30 11.30 0.02 0.28
CA ALA A 30 12.61 0.29 -0.33
C ALA A 30 13.31 -1.02 -0.69
N GLU A 31 14.23 -0.95 -1.64
CA GLU A 31 14.98 -2.12 -2.11
C GLU A 31 15.84 -2.76 -1.00
N TRP A 32 16.38 -1.95 -0.10
CA TRP A 32 17.23 -2.43 0.99
C TRP A 32 16.44 -3.06 2.14
N CYS A 33 15.15 -2.97 2.11
CA CYS A 33 14.28 -3.39 3.22
C CYS A 33 13.91 -4.88 3.07
N GLY A 34 14.51 -5.74 3.89
CA GLY A 34 14.22 -7.18 3.89
C GLY A 34 12.75 -7.50 4.14
N PRO A 35 12.14 -6.97 5.23
CA PRO A 35 10.71 -7.19 5.49
C PRO A 35 9.79 -6.72 4.36
N CYS A 36 10.16 -5.65 3.65
CA CYS A 36 9.40 -5.18 2.48
C CYS A 36 9.37 -6.24 1.38
N LYS A 37 10.52 -6.88 1.15
CA LYS A 37 10.63 -7.93 0.14
C LYS A 37 9.86 -9.19 0.53
N MET A 38 9.74 -9.46 1.82
CA MET A 38 8.98 -10.61 2.32
C MET A 38 7.48 -10.47 2.02
N ILE A 39 6.94 -9.26 2.08
CA ILE A 39 5.52 -9.05 1.83
C ILE A 39 5.19 -8.81 0.35
N ALA A 40 6.18 -8.58 -0.50
CA ALA A 40 5.93 -8.31 -1.91
C ALA A 40 5.10 -9.41 -2.61
N PRO A 41 5.44 -10.72 -2.46
CA PRO A 41 4.59 -11.77 -3.06
C PRO A 41 3.19 -11.80 -2.47
N ILE A 42 3.05 -11.48 -1.20
CA ILE A 42 1.74 -11.43 -0.53
C ILE A 42 0.88 -10.33 -1.15
N LEU A 43 1.47 -9.16 -1.40
CA LEU A 43 0.76 -8.06 -2.04
C LEU A 43 0.35 -8.39 -3.47
N ASP A 44 1.18 -9.12 -4.20
CA ASP A 44 0.81 -9.61 -5.54
C ASP A 44 -0.43 -10.49 -5.47
N GLU A 45 -0.49 -11.42 -4.53
CA GLU A 45 -1.66 -12.28 -4.33
C GLU A 45 -2.90 -11.48 -3.94
N ILE A 46 -2.74 -10.52 -3.02
CA ILE A 46 -3.84 -9.66 -2.58
C ILE A 46 -4.38 -8.82 -3.75
N ALA A 47 -3.50 -8.28 -4.58
CA ALA A 47 -3.93 -7.50 -5.75
C ALA A 47 -4.82 -8.33 -6.68
N ASP A 48 -4.49 -9.61 -6.87
CA ASP A 48 -5.27 -10.51 -7.69
C ASP A 48 -6.59 -10.92 -7.03
N GLU A 49 -6.53 -11.28 -5.73
CA GLU A 49 -7.71 -11.78 -5.01
C GLU A 49 -8.74 -10.69 -4.75
N TYR A 50 -8.30 -9.46 -4.55
CA TYR A 50 -9.18 -8.33 -4.23
C TYR A 50 -9.51 -7.46 -5.44
N GLN A 51 -9.21 -7.94 -6.63
CA GLN A 51 -9.50 -7.20 -7.87
C GLN A 51 -10.97 -6.81 -7.92
N GLY A 52 -11.23 -5.54 -8.23
CA GLY A 52 -12.59 -5.00 -8.25
C GLY A 52 -13.08 -4.48 -6.91
N LYS A 53 -12.38 -4.81 -5.80
CA LYS A 53 -12.74 -4.35 -4.45
C LYS A 53 -11.69 -3.42 -3.86
N LEU A 54 -10.44 -3.62 -4.23
CA LEU A 54 -9.29 -2.91 -3.68
C LEU A 54 -8.22 -2.79 -4.75
N THR A 55 -7.62 -1.61 -4.83
CA THR A 55 -6.42 -1.40 -5.65
C THR A 55 -5.20 -1.44 -4.75
N VAL A 56 -4.17 -2.17 -5.15
CA VAL A 56 -2.89 -2.22 -4.43
C VAL A 56 -1.88 -1.36 -5.18
N ALA A 57 -1.21 -0.49 -4.45
CA ALA A 57 -0.20 0.42 -5.00
C ALA A 57 1.05 0.38 -4.14
N LYS A 58 2.20 0.68 -4.73
CA LYS A 58 3.49 0.69 -4.05
C LYS A 58 4.22 1.99 -4.33
N LEU A 59 4.87 2.54 -3.30
CA LEU A 59 5.70 3.74 -3.42
C LEU A 59 7.10 3.45 -2.86
N ASN A 60 8.11 3.52 -3.73
CA ASN A 60 9.51 3.37 -3.32
C ASN A 60 9.96 4.69 -2.70
N ILE A 61 10.28 4.68 -1.40
CA ILE A 61 10.60 5.91 -0.65
C ILE A 61 11.97 6.50 -1.00
N ASP A 62 12.89 5.71 -1.56
CA ASP A 62 14.19 6.23 -1.97
C ASP A 62 14.10 7.00 -3.29
N GLN A 63 13.28 6.51 -4.21
CA GLN A 63 13.05 7.17 -5.49
C GLN A 63 12.04 8.31 -5.37
N ASN A 64 11.18 8.26 -4.35
CA ASN A 64 10.07 9.20 -4.14
C ASN A 64 10.04 9.64 -2.68
N PRO A 65 10.95 10.52 -2.24
CA PRO A 65 11.09 10.84 -0.83
C PRO A 65 10.07 11.83 -0.27
N GLY A 66 9.21 12.39 -1.11
CA GLY A 66 8.32 13.49 -0.71
C GLY A 66 7.04 13.07 0.00
N THR A 67 6.50 11.89 -0.31
CA THR A 67 5.16 11.49 0.17
C THR A 67 5.15 10.94 1.59
N ALA A 68 6.07 10.01 1.92
CA ALA A 68 6.07 9.35 3.23
C ALA A 68 6.11 10.31 4.42
N PRO A 69 6.93 11.38 4.40
CA PRO A 69 6.95 12.33 5.52
C PRO A 69 5.62 13.02 5.77
N LYS A 70 4.81 13.22 4.73
CA LYS A 70 3.50 13.86 4.86
C LYS A 70 2.53 13.05 5.71
N TYR A 71 2.75 11.73 5.80
CA TYR A 71 1.92 10.82 6.59
C TYR A 71 2.60 10.35 7.87
N GLY A 72 3.73 10.96 8.23
CA GLY A 72 4.44 10.62 9.46
C GLY A 72 5.05 9.23 9.44
N ILE A 73 5.35 8.69 8.27
CA ILE A 73 5.91 7.35 8.15
C ILE A 73 7.38 7.37 8.55
N ARG A 74 7.73 6.56 9.56
CA ARG A 74 9.09 6.48 10.11
C ARG A 74 9.76 5.14 9.87
N GLY A 75 8.99 4.11 9.61
CA GLY A 75 9.50 2.77 9.38
C GLY A 75 8.86 2.14 8.18
N ILE A 76 9.51 1.15 7.59
CA ILE A 76 8.99 0.41 6.45
C ILE A 76 9.14 -1.09 6.69
N PRO A 77 8.25 -1.91 6.11
CA PRO A 77 7.11 -1.49 5.31
C PRO A 77 6.03 -0.83 6.15
N THR A 78 5.35 0.14 5.59
CA THR A 78 4.12 0.71 6.16
C THR A 78 3.03 0.61 5.12
N LEU A 79 1.88 0.08 5.52
CA LEU A 79 0.71 -0.03 4.68
C LEU A 79 -0.33 0.99 5.13
N LEU A 80 -0.74 1.87 4.23
CA LEU A 80 -1.85 2.80 4.48
C LEU A 80 -3.02 2.36 3.61
N LEU A 81 -4.17 2.17 4.24
CA LEU A 81 -5.41 1.92 3.51
C LEU A 81 -6.16 3.24 3.35
N PHE A 82 -6.31 3.67 2.10
CA PHE A 82 -7.06 4.88 1.76
C PHE A 82 -8.48 4.51 1.33
N LYS A 83 -9.43 5.29 1.79
CA LYS A 83 -10.83 5.16 1.37
C LYS A 83 -11.30 6.53 0.89
N ASN A 84 -11.58 6.62 -0.41
CA ASN A 84 -12.01 7.88 -1.04
C ASN A 84 -11.06 9.04 -0.73
N GLY A 85 -9.76 8.77 -0.82
CA GLY A 85 -8.71 9.77 -0.64
C GLY A 85 -8.28 10.05 0.79
N GLU A 86 -8.87 9.37 1.78
CA GLU A 86 -8.54 9.57 3.20
C GLU A 86 -7.97 8.29 3.81
N VAL A 87 -7.01 8.44 4.72
CA VAL A 87 -6.44 7.30 5.44
C VAL A 87 -7.49 6.69 6.37
N ALA A 88 -7.88 5.45 6.09
CA ALA A 88 -8.83 4.71 6.92
C ALA A 88 -8.14 3.83 7.95
N ALA A 89 -6.96 3.31 7.65
CA ALA A 89 -6.24 2.41 8.55
C ALA A 89 -4.75 2.37 8.21
N THR A 90 -3.94 2.00 9.20
CA THR A 90 -2.48 1.95 9.08
C THR A 90 -1.96 0.63 9.66
N LYS A 91 -1.00 0.01 8.97
CA LYS A 91 -0.32 -1.18 9.47
C LYS A 91 1.18 -1.03 9.23
N VAL A 92 1.96 -1.14 10.29
CA VAL A 92 3.43 -1.01 10.24
C VAL A 92 4.07 -2.38 10.42
N GLY A 93 5.08 -2.67 9.61
CA GLY A 93 5.84 -3.91 9.69
C GLY A 93 5.31 -5.01 8.79
N ALA A 94 6.11 -6.07 8.64
CA ALA A 94 5.73 -7.23 7.84
C ALA A 94 4.65 -8.04 8.55
N LEU A 95 3.78 -8.66 7.77
CA LEU A 95 2.70 -9.49 8.29
C LEU A 95 2.45 -10.65 7.33
N SER A 96 1.78 -11.68 7.83
CA SER A 96 1.38 -12.82 7.00
C SER A 96 0.21 -12.44 6.09
N LYS A 97 -0.03 -13.25 5.07
CA LYS A 97 -1.19 -13.06 4.19
C LYS A 97 -2.50 -13.09 4.98
N GLY A 98 -2.63 -14.02 5.94
CA GLY A 98 -3.82 -14.12 6.78
C GLY A 98 -4.06 -12.86 7.60
N GLN A 99 -3.00 -12.33 8.21
CA GLN A 99 -3.07 -11.09 8.98
C GLN A 99 -3.45 -9.91 8.10
N LEU A 100 -2.91 -9.84 6.88
CA LEU A 100 -3.25 -8.76 5.95
C LEU A 100 -4.71 -8.85 5.52
N LYS A 101 -5.21 -10.04 5.23
CA LYS A 101 -6.62 -10.23 4.88
C LYS A 101 -7.54 -9.83 6.04
N GLU A 102 -7.20 -10.18 7.27
CA GLU A 102 -7.96 -9.76 8.44
C GLU A 102 -8.00 -8.24 8.57
N PHE A 103 -6.84 -7.59 8.39
CA PHE A 103 -6.73 -6.14 8.43
C PHE A 103 -7.60 -5.48 7.36
N LEU A 104 -7.54 -5.98 6.13
CA LEU A 104 -8.33 -5.44 5.02
C LEU A 104 -9.82 -5.65 5.25
N ASP A 105 -10.22 -6.87 5.58
CA ASP A 105 -11.63 -7.21 5.74
C ASP A 105 -12.26 -6.43 6.89
N ALA A 106 -11.52 -6.17 7.96
CA ALA A 106 -11.99 -5.38 9.09
C ALA A 106 -12.24 -3.90 8.73
N ASN A 107 -11.58 -3.39 7.69
CA ASN A 107 -11.62 -1.98 7.32
C ASN A 107 -12.33 -1.70 5.98
N MET A 108 -12.86 -2.73 5.33
CA MET A 108 -13.52 -2.60 4.03
C MET A 108 -15.05 -2.57 4.12
N ALA A 109 -15.57 -2.81 5.29
CA ALA A 109 -17.02 -2.83 5.50
C ALA A 109 -17.63 -1.43 5.49
#